data_a10c2f246617a697b63824e67616d027
#
_entry.id   a10c2f246617a697b63824e67616d027
#
_cell.length_a   1.000
_cell.length_b   1.000
_cell.length_c   1.000
_cell.angle_alpha   90.00
_cell.angle_beta   90.00
_cell.angle_gamma   90.00
#
_symmetry.space_group_name_H-M   'P 1'
#
loop_
_entity.id
_entity.type
_entity.pdbx_description
1 polymer ?
#
loop_
_entity_poly.entity_id
_entity_poly.type
_entity_poly.pdbx_seq_one_letter_code
_entity_poly.pdbx_strand_id
1 'polypeptide(L)'
;MKRFFQLIISAMVIGILCLMISHWFKSKDNTHANEKLYVYNWGEYIDLSLIKKFEKETGIQVVYETFDSNEAMEAKIRNGGTHYDVAFPSEYTVQKLKKAKLLETLNHDKIPNIRNLDNDYMNLSLIHIS
;
A
#
# COMPACT_ATOMS: atom_id res chain seq x y z
N MET A 1 33.07 -46.33 -16.96
CA MET A 1 32.78 -45.14 -17.78
C MET A 1 31.29 -44.74 -17.77
N LYS A 2 30.34 -45.65 -18.04
CA LYS A 2 28.89 -45.30 -18.09
C LYS A 2 28.33 -44.75 -16.75
N ARG A 3 28.71 -45.31 -15.60
CA ARG A 3 28.24 -44.84 -14.28
C ARG A 3 28.78 -43.45 -13.91
N PHE A 4 30.00 -43.12 -14.32
CA PHE A 4 30.59 -41.80 -14.10
C PHE A 4 29.87 -40.71 -14.91
N PHE A 5 29.49 -41.06 -16.15
CA PHE A 5 28.73 -40.15 -17.05
C PHE A 5 27.32 -39.89 -16.52
N GLN A 6 26.66 -40.92 -15.94
CA GLN A 6 25.35 -40.79 -15.31
C GLN A 6 25.38 -39.87 -14.06
N LEU A 7 26.43 -39.92 -13.26
CA LEU A 7 26.59 -39.06 -12.12
C LEU A 7 26.77 -37.58 -12.50
N ILE A 8 27.52 -37.32 -13.59
CA ILE A 8 27.70 -35.95 -14.09
C ILE A 8 26.37 -35.38 -14.59
N ILE A 9 25.60 -36.17 -15.37
CA ILE A 9 24.31 -35.75 -15.90
C ILE A 9 23.32 -35.47 -14.75
N SER A 10 23.27 -36.33 -13.74
CA SER A 10 22.38 -36.14 -12.59
C SER A 10 22.73 -34.88 -11.80
N ALA A 11 24.02 -34.58 -11.57
CA ALA A 11 24.49 -33.39 -10.94
C ALA A 11 24.12 -32.09 -11.72
N MET A 12 24.26 -32.14 -13.07
CA MET A 12 23.84 -31.02 -13.91
C MET A 12 22.33 -30.78 -13.85
N VAL A 13 21.52 -31.84 -13.88
CA VAL A 13 20.04 -31.70 -13.80
C VAL A 13 19.61 -31.10 -12.44
N ILE A 14 20.22 -31.57 -11.35
CA ILE A 14 19.95 -31.02 -10.01
C ILE A 14 20.36 -29.53 -9.94
N GLY A 15 21.51 -29.17 -10.49
CA GLY A 15 21.97 -27.77 -10.54
C GLY A 15 21.02 -26.86 -11.31
N ILE A 16 20.53 -27.31 -12.48
CA ILE A 16 19.55 -26.57 -13.28
C ILE A 16 18.23 -26.43 -12.53
N LEU A 17 17.77 -27.49 -11.86
CA LEU A 17 16.53 -27.47 -11.07
C LEU A 17 16.64 -26.48 -9.91
N CYS A 18 17.77 -26.47 -9.20
CA CYS A 18 18.03 -25.48 -8.12
C CYS A 18 18.05 -24.05 -8.64
N LEU A 19 18.65 -23.81 -9.82
CA LEU A 19 18.65 -22.49 -10.45
C LEU A 19 17.24 -22.04 -10.87
N MET A 20 16.43 -22.94 -11.40
CA MET A 20 15.04 -22.64 -11.76
C MET A 20 14.18 -22.32 -10.52
N ILE A 21 14.34 -23.10 -9.46
CA ILE A 21 13.63 -22.88 -8.19
C ILE A 21 14.06 -21.54 -7.58
N SER A 22 15.35 -21.22 -7.56
CA SER A 22 15.86 -19.95 -7.03
C SER A 22 15.38 -18.76 -7.86
N HIS A 23 15.30 -18.91 -9.18
CA HIS A 23 14.78 -17.88 -10.08
C HIS A 23 13.27 -17.66 -9.87
N TRP A 24 12.52 -18.73 -9.61
CA TRP A 24 11.08 -18.68 -9.35
C TRP A 24 10.76 -18.02 -8.01
N PHE A 25 11.53 -18.31 -6.95
CA PHE A 25 11.42 -17.63 -5.66
C PHE A 25 11.79 -16.14 -5.76
N LYS A 26 12.85 -15.80 -6.49
CA LYS A 26 13.31 -14.42 -6.66
C LYS A 26 12.35 -13.55 -7.49
N SER A 27 11.61 -14.17 -8.42
CA SER A 27 10.63 -13.48 -9.26
C SER A 27 9.35 -13.06 -8.48
N LYS A 28 9.10 -13.66 -7.31
CA LYS A 28 7.90 -13.36 -6.51
C LYS A 28 8.09 -12.20 -5.53
N ASP A 29 9.34 -11.85 -5.21
CA ASP A 29 9.65 -10.85 -4.17
C ASP A 29 9.99 -9.44 -4.68
N ASN A 30 10.09 -9.21 -6.00
CA ASN A 30 10.69 -7.97 -6.51
C ASN A 30 9.76 -7.09 -7.37
N THR A 31 8.45 -7.32 -7.42
CA THR A 31 7.56 -6.53 -8.27
C THR A 31 7.34 -5.10 -7.74
N HIS A 32 7.58 -4.84 -6.46
CA HIS A 32 7.30 -3.55 -5.81
C HIS A 32 8.44 -3.00 -4.94
N ALA A 33 9.65 -3.55 -5.06
CA ALA A 33 10.79 -3.22 -4.18
C ALA A 33 11.20 -1.73 -4.17
N ASN A 34 10.68 -0.91 -5.09
CA ASN A 34 10.93 0.54 -5.18
C ASN A 34 9.65 1.39 -5.03
N GLU A 35 8.48 0.77 -4.82
CA GLU A 35 7.24 1.52 -4.63
C GLU A 35 7.13 2.01 -3.19
N LYS A 36 6.72 3.26 -3.03
CA LYS A 36 6.47 3.88 -1.72
C LYS A 36 5.03 4.31 -1.64
N LEU A 37 4.41 4.04 -0.49
CA LEU A 37 3.08 4.51 -0.15
C LEU A 37 3.19 5.57 0.96
N TYR A 38 2.81 6.79 0.66
CA TYR A 38 2.83 7.91 1.60
C TYR A 38 1.50 7.98 2.34
N VAL A 39 1.52 7.70 3.63
CA VAL A 39 0.33 7.65 4.50
C VAL A 39 0.40 8.76 5.53
N TYR A 40 -0.66 9.57 5.62
CA TYR A 40 -0.77 10.68 6.55
C TYR A 40 -1.96 10.48 7.48
N ASN A 41 -1.69 10.25 8.76
CA ASN A 41 -2.70 9.80 9.72
C ASN A 41 -2.58 10.56 11.05
N TRP A 42 -3.58 10.39 11.92
CA TRP A 42 -3.51 10.80 13.31
C TRP A 42 -2.42 10.05 14.06
N GLY A 43 -1.82 10.69 15.06
CA GLY A 43 -0.95 10.00 16.01
C GLY A 43 -1.69 8.85 16.69
N GLU A 44 -1.00 7.74 16.93
CA GLU A 44 -1.53 6.55 17.65
C GLU A 44 -2.80 5.89 17.08
N TYR A 45 -3.16 6.20 15.83
CA TYR A 45 -4.37 5.67 15.18
C TYR A 45 -4.19 4.29 14.58
N ILE A 46 -2.95 3.84 14.37
CA ILE A 46 -2.63 2.55 13.79
C ILE A 46 -1.49 1.89 14.58
N ASP A 47 -1.59 0.59 14.77
CA ASP A 47 -0.48 -0.20 15.29
C ASP A 47 0.60 -0.31 14.21
N LEU A 48 1.81 0.17 14.51
CA LEU A 48 2.97 0.14 13.61
C LEU A 48 3.36 -1.27 13.18
N SER A 49 2.95 -2.31 13.93
CA SER A 49 3.16 -3.70 13.53
C SER A 49 2.37 -4.05 12.27
N LEU A 50 1.20 -3.42 12.06
CA LEU A 50 0.38 -3.61 10.86
C LEU A 50 1.04 -3.01 9.62
N ILE A 51 1.74 -1.88 9.77
CA ILE A 51 2.52 -1.27 8.69
C ILE A 51 3.63 -2.25 8.26
N LYS A 52 4.40 -2.78 9.22
CA LYS A 52 5.46 -3.77 8.94
C LYS A 52 4.90 -5.03 8.28
N LYS A 53 3.71 -5.47 8.70
CA LYS A 53 3.04 -6.62 8.11
C LYS A 53 2.66 -6.34 6.65
N PHE A 54 2.07 -5.16 6.38
CA PHE A 54 1.72 -4.73 5.03
C PHE A 54 2.96 -4.68 4.12
N GLU A 55 4.04 -4.04 4.57
CA GLU A 55 5.30 -3.97 3.82
C GLU A 55 5.85 -5.36 3.48
N LYS A 56 5.79 -6.29 4.45
CA LYS A 56 6.23 -7.67 4.26
C LYS A 56 5.36 -8.44 3.26
N GLU A 57 4.05 -8.21 3.27
CA GLU A 57 3.09 -8.92 2.41
C GLU A 57 3.07 -8.37 0.97
N THR A 58 3.28 -7.06 0.81
CA THR A 58 3.14 -6.37 -0.48
C THR A 58 4.48 -6.05 -1.15
N GLY A 59 5.56 -5.93 -0.38
CA GLY A 59 6.85 -5.40 -0.85
C GLY A 59 6.86 -3.87 -1.01
N ILE A 60 5.76 -3.17 -0.70
CA ILE A 60 5.63 -1.72 -0.79
C ILE A 60 6.13 -1.09 0.50
N GLN A 61 7.07 -0.16 0.42
CA GLN A 61 7.56 0.59 1.57
C GLN A 61 6.53 1.66 1.98
N VAL A 62 6.17 1.74 3.27
CA VAL A 62 5.25 2.76 3.78
C VAL A 62 6.02 3.91 4.41
N VAL A 63 5.82 5.12 3.89
CA VAL A 63 6.26 6.36 4.51
C VAL A 63 5.10 6.88 5.35
N TYR A 64 5.17 6.64 6.65
CA TYR A 64 4.10 6.98 7.58
C TYR A 64 4.41 8.29 8.30
N GLU A 65 3.55 9.29 8.13
CA GLU A 65 3.59 10.55 8.84
C GLU A 65 2.34 10.75 9.67
N THR A 66 2.46 11.51 10.75
CA THR A 66 1.35 11.83 11.65
C THR A 66 1.08 13.32 11.73
N PHE A 67 -0.14 13.69 12.11
CA PHE A 67 -0.55 15.04 12.41
C PHE A 67 -1.37 15.07 13.70
N ASP A 68 -1.39 16.24 14.34
CA ASP A 68 -2.05 16.46 15.62
C ASP A 68 -3.34 17.26 15.48
N SER A 69 -3.56 17.93 14.33
CA SER A 69 -4.78 18.67 14.04
C SER A 69 -5.15 18.64 12.56
N ASN A 70 -6.44 18.73 12.28
CA ASN A 70 -6.96 18.81 10.90
C ASN A 70 -6.43 20.04 10.16
N GLU A 71 -6.27 21.17 10.88
CA GLU A 71 -5.79 22.43 10.31
C GLU A 71 -4.33 22.32 9.86
N ALA A 72 -3.49 21.70 10.68
CA ALA A 72 -2.09 21.44 10.30
C ALA A 72 -1.99 20.51 9.10
N MET A 73 -2.81 19.45 9.08
CA MET A 73 -2.88 18.51 7.95
C MET A 73 -3.37 19.19 6.68
N GLU A 74 -4.50 19.96 6.75
CA GLU A 74 -5.03 20.71 5.61
C GLU A 74 -3.99 21.69 5.06
N ALA A 75 -3.33 22.46 5.93
CA ALA A 75 -2.30 23.42 5.53
C ALA A 75 -1.14 22.73 4.81
N LYS A 76 -0.68 21.58 5.32
CA LYS A 76 0.42 20.82 4.72
C LYS A 76 0.05 20.27 3.33
N ILE A 77 -1.15 19.72 3.16
CA ILE A 77 -1.64 19.23 1.86
C ILE A 77 -1.79 20.40 0.87
N ARG A 78 -2.32 21.54 1.29
CA ARG A 78 -2.48 22.73 0.44
C ARG A 78 -1.16 23.33 -0.02
N ASN A 79 -0.16 23.29 0.83
CA ASN A 79 1.18 23.82 0.49
C ASN A 79 1.95 22.93 -0.50
N GLY A 80 1.48 21.71 -0.78
CA GLY A 80 1.98 20.86 -1.86
C GLY A 80 3.42 20.38 -1.74
N GLY A 81 4.03 20.48 -0.54
CA GLY A 81 5.42 20.08 -0.34
C GLY A 81 5.65 18.56 -0.31
N THR A 82 4.59 17.79 -0.04
CA THR A 82 4.62 16.32 -0.01
C THR A 82 3.34 15.82 -0.67
N HIS A 83 3.47 14.86 -1.59
CA HIS A 83 2.33 14.14 -2.14
C HIS A 83 2.02 12.95 -1.23
N TYR A 84 0.81 12.92 -0.67
CA TYR A 84 0.30 11.79 0.10
C TYR A 84 -0.62 10.96 -0.77
N ASP A 85 -0.44 9.63 -0.72
CA ASP A 85 -1.32 8.70 -1.43
C ASP A 85 -2.60 8.44 -0.65
N VAL A 86 -2.49 8.41 0.69
CA VAL A 86 -3.63 8.19 1.59
C VAL A 86 -3.53 9.13 2.79
N ALA A 87 -4.64 9.81 3.11
CA ALA A 87 -4.78 10.61 4.32
C ALA A 87 -6.06 10.24 5.08
N PHE A 88 -6.04 10.35 6.41
CA PHE A 88 -7.15 10.03 7.30
C PHE A 88 -7.67 11.28 8.04
N PRO A 89 -8.28 12.24 7.35
CA PRO A 89 -8.84 13.43 7.97
C PRO A 89 -10.19 13.18 8.63
N SER A 90 -10.66 14.13 9.44
CA SER A 90 -12.06 14.16 9.82
C SER A 90 -12.96 14.49 8.61
N GLU A 91 -14.25 14.10 8.68
CA GLU A 91 -15.23 14.35 7.62
C GLU A 91 -15.27 15.84 7.19
N TYR A 92 -15.28 16.74 8.14
CA TYR A 92 -15.25 18.19 7.90
C TYR A 92 -14.06 18.59 7.00
N THR A 93 -12.89 18.03 7.24
CA THR A 93 -11.69 18.35 6.44
C THR A 93 -11.75 17.68 5.07
N VAL A 94 -12.32 16.47 4.96
CA VAL A 94 -12.61 15.84 3.66
C VAL A 94 -13.43 16.78 2.78
N GLN A 95 -14.49 17.40 3.32
CA GLN A 95 -15.33 18.34 2.58
C GLN A 95 -14.55 19.57 2.09
N LYS A 96 -13.67 20.12 2.94
CA LYS A 96 -12.80 21.25 2.56
C LYS A 96 -11.81 20.86 1.44
N LEU A 97 -11.15 19.72 1.57
CA LEU A 97 -10.20 19.24 0.56
C LEU A 97 -10.90 18.91 -0.75
N LYS A 98 -12.12 18.33 -0.72
CA LYS A 98 -12.97 18.09 -1.89
C LYS A 98 -13.33 19.39 -2.61
N LYS A 99 -13.80 20.42 -1.88
CA LYS A 99 -14.09 21.74 -2.43
C LYS A 99 -12.85 22.40 -3.06
N ALA A 100 -11.69 22.15 -2.50
CA ALA A 100 -10.42 22.64 -3.01
C ALA A 100 -9.87 21.80 -4.19
N LYS A 101 -10.55 20.73 -4.61
CA LYS A 101 -10.10 19.78 -5.66
C LYS A 101 -8.73 19.16 -5.38
N LEU A 102 -8.46 18.85 -4.11
CA LEU A 102 -7.21 18.24 -3.62
C LEU A 102 -7.36 16.73 -3.36
N LEU A 103 -8.50 16.15 -3.70
CA LEU A 103 -8.77 14.71 -3.55
C LEU A 103 -9.02 14.08 -4.92
N GLU A 104 -8.51 12.88 -5.09
CA GLU A 104 -8.79 12.03 -6.24
C GLU A 104 -10.09 11.23 -6.02
N THR A 105 -10.79 10.95 -7.12
CA THR A 105 -11.99 10.12 -7.09
C THR A 105 -11.59 8.65 -6.99
N LEU A 106 -12.12 7.96 -5.97
CA LEU A 106 -11.88 6.52 -5.79
C LEU A 106 -12.60 5.70 -6.86
N ASN A 107 -11.89 4.75 -7.44
CA ASN A 107 -12.51 3.73 -8.28
C ASN A 107 -12.92 2.54 -7.41
N HIS A 108 -14.21 2.44 -7.11
CA HIS A 108 -14.78 1.41 -6.24
C HIS A 108 -14.57 -0.01 -6.78
N ASP A 109 -14.49 -0.20 -8.10
CA ASP A 109 -14.26 -1.51 -8.72
C ASP A 109 -12.88 -2.10 -8.36
N LYS A 110 -11.93 -1.21 -8.01
CA LYS A 110 -10.58 -1.60 -7.58
C LYS A 110 -10.46 -1.85 -6.08
N ILE A 111 -11.53 -1.65 -5.32
CA ILE A 111 -11.55 -1.80 -3.86
C ILE A 111 -12.54 -2.92 -3.47
N PRO A 112 -12.15 -4.20 -3.62
CA PRO A 112 -13.09 -5.32 -3.42
C PRO A 112 -13.66 -5.39 -2.00
N ASN A 113 -12.94 -4.88 -1.01
CA ASN A 113 -13.37 -4.86 0.39
C ASN A 113 -14.38 -3.75 0.72
N ILE A 114 -14.69 -2.84 -0.20
CA ILE A 114 -15.67 -1.78 0.00
C ILE A 114 -17.06 -2.36 0.36
N ARG A 115 -17.36 -3.56 -0.13
CA ARG A 115 -18.61 -4.29 0.18
C ARG A 115 -18.76 -4.68 1.66
N ASN A 116 -17.66 -4.62 2.43
CA ASN A 116 -17.66 -4.92 3.86
C ASN A 116 -17.97 -3.67 4.71
N LEU A 117 -18.08 -2.50 4.08
CA LEU A 117 -18.44 -1.27 4.73
C LEU A 117 -19.95 -1.10 4.70
N ASP A 118 -20.52 -0.62 5.81
CA ASP A 118 -21.93 -0.30 5.89
C ASP A 118 -22.25 0.91 5.01
N ASN A 119 -23.34 0.81 4.24
CA ASN A 119 -23.79 1.87 3.34
C ASN A 119 -24.05 3.20 4.06
N ASP A 120 -24.47 3.15 5.32
CA ASP A 120 -24.73 4.34 6.13
C ASP A 120 -23.47 5.16 6.34
N TYR A 121 -22.30 4.51 6.43
CA TYR A 121 -20.99 5.18 6.57
C TYR A 121 -20.38 5.61 5.24
N MET A 122 -20.80 5.02 4.13
CA MET A 122 -20.29 5.37 2.80
C MET A 122 -20.75 6.73 2.30
N ASN A 123 -21.88 7.22 2.81
CA ASN A 123 -22.53 8.45 2.34
C ASN A 123 -22.55 9.58 3.38
N LEU A 124 -21.82 9.45 4.48
CA LEU A 124 -21.78 10.47 5.55
C LEU A 124 -21.39 11.86 5.03
N SER A 125 -20.50 11.94 4.05
CA SER A 125 -20.10 13.22 3.43
C SER A 125 -21.18 13.85 2.54
N LEU A 126 -22.27 13.12 2.20
CA LEU A 126 -23.37 13.61 1.38
C LEU A 126 -24.54 14.12 2.22
N ILE A 127 -24.64 13.70 3.48
CA ILE A 127 -25.78 14.05 4.36
C ILE A 127 -25.70 15.52 4.83
N HIS A 128 -24.51 16.13 4.82
CA HIS A 128 -24.31 17.51 5.28
C HIS A 128 -24.07 18.53 4.14
N ILE A 129 -24.46 18.20 2.91
CA ILE A 129 -24.48 19.16 1.79
C ILE A 129 -25.92 19.61 1.56
N SER A 130 -26.50 20.27 2.56
CA SER A 130 -27.76 21.01 2.42
C SER A 130 -27.57 22.40 2.96
#